data_79648cd1da479211c7de8f1fe6739487
#
_entry.id   79648cd1da479211c7de8f1fe6739487
#
_cell.length_a   1.000
_cell.length_b   1.000
_cell.length_c   1.000
_cell.angle_alpha   90.00
_cell.angle_beta   90.00
_cell.angle_gamma   90.00
#
_symmetry.space_group_name_H-M   'P 1'
#
loop_
_entity.id
_entity.type
_entity.pdbx_description
1 polymer ?
#
loop_
_entity_poly.entity_id
_entity_poly.type
_entity_poly.pdbx_seq_one_letter_code
_entity_poly.pdbx_strand_id
1 'polypeptide(L)'
;MTKVKNLHMESTNSTKKQGKSLPPKLIIQLGRFVWTTMWQTMMSKIAPRNQSGEYIRPSSQLRNSINAEKGSFYPPATGRYHLYVGLSCPWAHRTLIVRALKGLEDAISVTVVIPSAIAGGWIFDEPELDCASLAQLYQLAQPGYSGRATVPVLWDKQTNTIVNNESAEIIVMLNSEFNEFANNPTINLYPEELKEKIDSWNEKIYHSVNNGVYRCGFAQTQQAYNLAIDELFTTLDEIEAALETSRYLCGNVLTLADVRLFTTLFRFDVAYYGIFKCNRRRIQDYPNLGAYLRDIYQLPGVADTCNLESVKQDYYGNLFPLNPGGIIPSGPDMSYLLKSHDRDRIG
;
A
#
# COMPACT_ATOMS: atom_id res chain seq x y z
N MET A 1 92.01 20.88 6.78
CA MET A 1 91.99 19.40 6.56
C MET A 1 91.09 18.76 7.61
N THR A 2 89.78 18.53 7.27
CA THR A 2 88.85 17.94 8.21
C THR A 2 88.12 16.79 7.46
N LYS A 3 88.27 15.57 7.92
CA LYS A 3 87.76 14.36 7.35
C LYS A 3 86.25 14.24 7.64
N VAL A 4 85.49 14.11 6.58
CA VAL A 4 84.05 13.76 6.67
C VAL A 4 83.91 12.23 6.77
N LYS A 5 83.28 11.75 7.84
CA LYS A 5 82.91 10.34 8.04
C LYS A 5 81.61 10.07 7.29
N ASN A 6 81.63 9.10 6.37
CA ASN A 6 80.48 8.50 5.76
C ASN A 6 79.75 7.59 6.75
N LEU A 7 78.52 7.91 7.11
CA LEU A 7 77.63 6.98 7.80
C LEU A 7 76.90 6.16 6.73
N HIS A 8 77.12 4.86 6.72
CA HIS A 8 76.26 3.91 6.00
C HIS A 8 74.95 3.76 6.75
N MET A 9 73.81 4.16 6.11
CA MET A 9 72.52 3.76 6.54
C MET A 9 72.21 2.36 6.03
N GLU A 10 72.09 1.40 6.93
CA GLU A 10 71.54 0.09 6.61
C GLU A 10 70.01 0.22 6.42
N SER A 11 69.54 -0.04 5.19
CA SER A 11 68.15 -0.14 4.89
C SER A 11 67.60 -1.46 5.43
N THR A 12 66.81 -1.38 6.52
CA THR A 12 66.05 -2.54 7.00
C THR A 12 64.88 -2.79 6.02
N ASN A 13 65.02 -3.84 5.20
CA ASN A 13 63.94 -4.35 4.35
C ASN A 13 62.87 -4.99 5.23
N SER A 14 61.83 -4.19 5.56
CA SER A 14 60.61 -4.72 6.17
C SER A 14 59.80 -5.48 5.10
N THR A 15 59.96 -6.79 5.07
CA THR A 15 59.09 -7.66 4.27
C THR A 15 57.65 -7.60 4.82
N LYS A 16 56.83 -6.73 4.28
CA LYS A 16 55.37 -6.78 4.46
C LYS A 16 54.88 -8.16 4.00
N LYS A 17 54.48 -9.02 4.94
CA LYS A 17 53.72 -10.24 4.65
C LYS A 17 52.49 -9.84 3.87
N GLN A 18 52.45 -10.06 2.57
CA GLN A 18 51.24 -10.00 1.76
C GLN A 18 50.28 -11.07 2.29
N GLY A 19 49.27 -10.65 3.04
CA GLY A 19 48.16 -11.53 3.40
C GLY A 19 47.56 -12.09 2.12
N LYS A 20 47.48 -13.42 2.00
CA LYS A 20 46.81 -14.08 0.86
C LYS A 20 45.39 -13.61 0.82
N SER A 21 45.08 -12.69 -0.09
CA SER A 21 43.68 -12.30 -0.37
C SER A 21 42.90 -13.52 -0.90
N LEU A 22 41.68 -13.70 -0.43
CA LEU A 22 40.80 -14.75 -0.94
C LEU A 22 40.58 -14.55 -2.45
N PRO A 23 40.50 -15.65 -3.23
CA PRO A 23 40.22 -15.55 -4.67
C PRO A 23 38.95 -14.74 -4.91
N PRO A 24 38.91 -13.81 -5.88
CA PRO A 24 37.72 -12.96 -6.15
C PRO A 24 36.41 -13.75 -6.33
N LYS A 25 36.49 -14.93 -6.96
CA LYS A 25 35.34 -15.84 -7.13
C LYS A 25 34.75 -16.30 -5.78
N LEU A 26 35.59 -16.60 -4.81
CA LEU A 26 35.19 -17.04 -3.48
C LEU A 26 34.52 -15.89 -2.69
N ILE A 27 35.08 -14.68 -2.79
CA ILE A 27 34.51 -13.47 -2.18
C ILE A 27 33.12 -13.19 -2.73
N ILE A 28 32.93 -13.27 -4.06
CA ILE A 28 31.63 -13.07 -4.72
C ILE A 28 30.64 -14.15 -4.29
N GLN A 29 31.03 -15.41 -4.23
CA GLN A 29 30.16 -16.51 -3.81
C GLN A 29 29.71 -16.36 -2.36
N LEU A 30 30.62 -16.01 -1.46
CA LEU A 30 30.33 -15.77 -0.05
C LEU A 30 29.41 -14.55 0.12
N GLY A 31 29.70 -13.46 -0.58
CA GLY A 31 28.89 -12.26 -0.57
C GLY A 31 27.43 -12.53 -1.05
N ARG A 32 27.29 -13.29 -2.15
CA ARG A 32 25.96 -13.71 -2.64
C ARG A 32 25.22 -14.59 -1.63
N PHE A 33 25.91 -15.54 -1.01
CA PHE A 33 25.31 -16.43 -0.01
C PHE A 33 24.79 -15.64 1.20
N VAL A 34 25.63 -14.79 1.77
CA VAL A 34 25.27 -13.94 2.92
C VAL A 34 24.08 -13.03 2.56
N TRP A 35 24.14 -12.34 1.42
CA TRP A 35 23.07 -11.46 0.96
C TRP A 35 21.76 -12.20 0.75
N THR A 36 21.78 -13.34 0.06
CA THR A 36 20.58 -14.15 -0.20
C THR A 36 19.96 -14.65 1.10
N THR A 37 20.77 -15.11 2.06
CA THR A 37 20.28 -15.58 3.36
C THR A 37 19.63 -14.44 4.17
N MET A 38 20.28 -13.28 4.22
CA MET A 38 19.73 -12.09 4.87
C MET A 38 18.41 -11.66 4.22
N TRP A 39 18.39 -11.59 2.88
CA TRP A 39 17.19 -11.23 2.12
C TRP A 39 16.02 -12.20 2.40
N GLN A 40 16.26 -13.51 2.36
CA GLN A 40 15.24 -14.53 2.67
C GLN A 40 14.73 -14.40 4.10
N THR A 41 15.59 -14.11 5.06
CA THR A 41 15.21 -13.92 6.47
C THR A 41 14.33 -12.67 6.64
N MET A 42 14.68 -11.56 6.00
CA MET A 42 13.88 -10.34 6.02
C MET A 42 12.54 -10.54 5.32
N MET A 43 12.54 -11.14 4.13
CA MET A 43 11.33 -11.41 3.36
C MET A 43 10.36 -12.35 4.10
N SER A 44 10.84 -13.34 4.83
CA SER A 44 9.98 -14.24 5.61
C SER A 44 9.16 -13.53 6.69
N LYS A 45 9.65 -12.41 7.21
CA LYS A 45 8.95 -11.58 8.21
C LYS A 45 7.98 -10.58 7.58
N ILE A 46 8.38 -9.95 6.47
CA ILE A 46 7.61 -8.90 5.80
C ILE A 46 6.52 -9.50 4.90
N ALA A 47 6.86 -10.58 4.21
CA ALA A 47 6.04 -11.21 3.18
C ALA A 47 5.94 -12.73 3.42
N PRO A 48 5.04 -13.19 4.30
CA PRO A 48 4.77 -14.61 4.47
C PRO A 48 4.45 -15.27 3.12
N ARG A 49 4.93 -16.50 2.93
CA ARG A 49 4.80 -17.23 1.67
C ARG A 49 4.33 -18.67 1.86
N ASN A 50 3.74 -19.24 0.80
CA ASN A 50 3.51 -20.67 0.69
C ASN A 50 4.77 -21.45 0.25
N GLN A 51 4.64 -22.75 0.04
CA GLN A 51 5.75 -23.60 -0.40
C GLN A 51 6.26 -23.29 -1.81
N SER A 52 5.40 -22.75 -2.70
CA SER A 52 5.78 -22.34 -4.05
C SER A 52 6.53 -20.98 -4.08
N GLY A 53 6.57 -20.25 -2.96
CA GLY A 53 7.21 -18.93 -2.85
C GLY A 53 6.26 -17.76 -3.16
N GLU A 54 4.96 -18.00 -3.24
CA GLU A 54 3.95 -16.97 -3.42
C GLU A 54 3.63 -16.26 -2.12
N TYR A 55 3.46 -14.94 -2.19
CA TYR A 55 3.04 -14.15 -1.04
C TYR A 55 1.63 -14.50 -0.57
N ILE A 56 1.49 -14.73 0.73
CA ILE A 56 0.19 -14.93 1.40
C ILE A 56 -0.08 -13.72 2.29
N ARG A 57 -1.14 -12.97 1.98
CA ARG A 57 -1.58 -11.85 2.80
C ARG A 57 -2.29 -12.34 4.06
N PRO A 58 -1.81 -11.99 5.28
CA PRO A 58 -2.54 -12.30 6.51
C PRO A 58 -3.87 -11.56 6.59
N SER A 59 -4.89 -12.22 7.12
CA SER A 59 -6.23 -11.64 7.32
C SER A 59 -6.27 -10.63 8.47
N SER A 60 -7.20 -9.68 8.39
CA SER A 60 -7.54 -8.77 9.48
C SER A 60 -8.29 -9.51 10.59
N GLN A 61 -8.03 -9.14 11.86
CA GLN A 61 -8.56 -9.88 13.02
C GLN A 61 -9.67 -9.11 13.76
N LEU A 62 -9.66 -7.77 13.71
CA LEU A 62 -10.62 -6.92 14.41
C LEU A 62 -11.69 -6.51 13.40
N ARG A 63 -12.89 -7.12 13.49
CA ARG A 63 -13.91 -7.06 12.43
C ARG A 63 -15.32 -6.88 12.99
N ASN A 64 -15.48 -6.00 13.99
CA ASN A 64 -16.80 -5.54 14.44
C ASN A 64 -17.41 -4.59 13.39
N SER A 65 -18.73 -4.38 13.49
CA SER A 65 -19.45 -3.54 12.53
C SER A 65 -20.21 -2.44 13.23
N ILE A 66 -20.16 -1.24 12.65
CA ILE A 66 -21.09 -0.15 12.94
C ILE A 66 -22.39 -0.50 12.22
N ASN A 67 -23.52 -0.40 12.89
CA ASN A 67 -24.84 -0.51 12.26
C ASN A 67 -25.88 0.38 12.98
N ALA A 68 -26.88 0.82 12.24
CA ALA A 68 -27.95 1.69 12.73
C ALA A 68 -29.10 0.96 13.46
N GLU A 69 -29.00 -0.35 13.66
CA GLU A 69 -30.02 -1.13 14.33
C GLU A 69 -30.16 -0.72 15.81
N LYS A 70 -31.38 -0.73 16.29
CA LYS A 70 -31.68 -0.37 17.68
C LYS A 70 -31.00 -1.33 18.66
N GLY A 71 -30.15 -0.80 19.52
CA GLY A 71 -29.38 -1.62 20.49
C GLY A 71 -28.02 -2.08 19.99
N SER A 72 -27.58 -1.62 18.81
CA SER A 72 -26.23 -1.84 18.33
C SER A 72 -25.20 -1.36 19.36
N PHE A 73 -24.12 -2.11 19.54
CA PHE A 73 -23.00 -1.72 20.39
C PHE A 73 -22.22 -0.54 19.77
N TYR A 74 -22.15 -0.51 18.44
CA TYR A 74 -21.52 0.56 17.67
C TYR A 74 -22.56 1.27 16.75
N PRO A 75 -23.50 2.09 17.31
CA PRO A 75 -24.39 2.86 16.48
C PRO A 75 -23.64 4.00 15.78
N PRO A 76 -23.99 4.38 14.56
CA PRO A 76 -23.40 5.53 13.88
C PRO A 76 -23.68 6.81 14.67
N ALA A 77 -22.66 7.66 14.81
CA ALA A 77 -22.77 8.94 15.52
C ALA A 77 -21.66 9.90 15.07
N THR A 78 -22.03 11.19 14.93
CA THR A 78 -21.09 12.25 14.61
C THR A 78 -20.03 12.40 15.71
N GLY A 79 -18.74 12.47 15.29
CA GLY A 79 -17.63 12.72 16.18
C GLY A 79 -17.22 11.56 17.09
N ARG A 80 -17.98 10.44 17.10
CA ARG A 80 -17.63 9.24 17.89
C ARG A 80 -16.47 8.46 17.28
N TYR A 81 -16.47 8.30 15.96
CA TYR A 81 -15.49 7.45 15.29
C TYR A 81 -14.33 8.24 14.71
N HIS A 82 -13.19 7.56 14.60
CA HIS A 82 -11.95 8.12 14.12
C HIS A 82 -11.24 7.11 13.22
N LEU A 83 -10.59 7.58 12.15
CA LEU A 83 -9.78 6.76 11.26
C LEU A 83 -8.30 7.05 11.47
N TYR A 84 -7.52 5.99 11.74
CA TYR A 84 -6.06 6.05 11.61
C TYR A 84 -5.65 5.49 10.25
N VAL A 85 -4.91 6.28 9.47
CA VAL A 85 -4.59 5.97 8.07
C VAL A 85 -3.13 6.24 7.77
N GLY A 86 -2.54 5.44 6.87
CA GLY A 86 -1.26 5.76 6.25
C GLY A 86 -1.50 6.20 4.81
N LEU A 87 -1.01 7.38 4.41
CA LEU A 87 -1.25 7.95 3.08
C LEU A 87 -0.65 7.12 1.94
N SER A 88 0.43 6.40 2.21
CA SER A 88 1.03 5.45 1.25
C SER A 88 0.21 4.17 1.07
N CYS A 89 -0.60 3.79 2.06
CA CYS A 89 -1.32 2.52 2.09
C CYS A 89 -2.55 2.52 1.16
N PRO A 90 -2.64 1.63 0.14
CA PRO A 90 -3.81 1.58 -0.75
C PRO A 90 -5.08 1.11 -0.03
N TRP A 91 -4.94 0.31 1.02
CA TRP A 91 -6.08 -0.18 1.81
C TRP A 91 -6.71 0.94 2.64
N ALA A 92 -5.89 1.77 3.29
CA ALA A 92 -6.36 2.95 4.02
C ALA A 92 -6.90 4.03 3.08
N HIS A 93 -6.33 4.20 1.90
CA HIS A 93 -6.77 5.16 0.89
C HIS A 93 -8.23 4.94 0.48
N ARG A 94 -8.72 3.68 0.42
CA ARG A 94 -10.13 3.38 0.15
C ARG A 94 -11.07 4.09 1.12
N THR A 95 -10.72 4.09 2.41
CA THR A 95 -11.54 4.70 3.46
C THR A 95 -11.57 6.22 3.36
N LEU A 96 -10.45 6.84 2.97
CA LEU A 96 -10.38 8.27 2.71
C LEU A 96 -11.23 8.68 1.51
N ILE A 97 -11.20 7.92 0.41
CA ILE A 97 -12.00 8.18 -0.78
C ILE A 97 -13.49 8.10 -0.45
N VAL A 98 -13.95 7.03 0.20
CA VAL A 98 -15.37 6.90 0.54
C VAL A 98 -15.82 7.98 1.52
N ARG A 99 -14.97 8.32 2.51
CA ARG A 99 -15.22 9.44 3.44
C ARG A 99 -15.39 10.76 2.69
N ALA A 100 -14.54 11.07 1.71
CA ALA A 100 -14.61 12.28 0.90
C ALA A 100 -15.84 12.29 -0.02
N LEU A 101 -16.09 11.21 -0.77
CA LEU A 101 -17.24 11.12 -1.66
C LEU A 101 -18.57 11.26 -0.91
N LYS A 102 -18.68 10.68 0.28
CA LYS A 102 -19.87 10.79 1.14
C LYS A 102 -19.96 12.14 1.87
N GLY A 103 -18.86 12.92 1.92
CA GLY A 103 -18.81 14.17 2.71
C GLY A 103 -18.96 13.89 4.21
N LEU A 104 -18.11 13.00 4.76
CA LEU A 104 -18.12 12.58 6.16
C LEU A 104 -17.04 13.25 7.01
N GLU A 105 -16.45 14.36 6.52
CA GLU A 105 -15.35 15.06 7.17
C GLU A 105 -15.68 15.53 8.57
N ASP A 106 -16.91 16.01 8.77
CA ASP A 106 -17.39 16.50 10.06
C ASP A 106 -17.83 15.35 11.00
N ALA A 107 -18.21 14.21 10.44
CA ALA A 107 -18.68 13.06 11.21
C ALA A 107 -17.56 12.16 11.71
N ILE A 108 -16.49 12.00 10.93
CA ILE A 108 -15.39 11.06 11.18
C ILE A 108 -14.05 11.78 11.01
N SER A 109 -13.35 11.97 12.10
CA SER A 109 -12.01 12.58 12.12
C SER A 109 -10.94 11.59 11.65
N VAL A 110 -9.77 12.10 11.26
CA VAL A 110 -8.65 11.30 10.71
C VAL A 110 -7.34 11.73 11.37
N THR A 111 -6.52 10.76 11.75
CA THR A 111 -5.09 10.95 12.05
C THR A 111 -4.25 10.15 11.06
N VAL A 112 -3.23 10.82 10.52
CA VAL A 112 -2.25 10.19 9.63
C VAL A 112 -1.12 9.59 10.45
N VAL A 113 -0.83 8.30 10.23
CA VAL A 113 0.34 7.63 10.78
C VAL A 113 1.42 7.47 9.73
N ILE A 114 2.68 7.52 10.16
CA ILE A 114 3.86 7.52 9.30
C ILE A 114 4.52 6.14 9.34
N PRO A 115 4.90 5.55 8.19
CA PRO A 115 5.62 4.29 8.19
C PRO A 115 7.05 4.49 8.70
N SER A 116 7.52 3.62 9.60
CA SER A 116 8.87 3.64 10.14
C SER A 116 9.55 2.28 10.02
N ALA A 117 10.57 2.20 9.20
CA ALA A 117 11.39 0.99 9.08
C ALA A 117 12.16 0.69 10.38
N ILE A 118 12.56 1.72 11.14
CA ILE A 118 13.30 1.60 12.41
C ILE A 118 12.39 1.09 13.52
N ALA A 119 11.18 1.65 13.65
CA ALA A 119 10.21 1.21 14.64
C ALA A 119 9.45 -0.07 14.20
N GLY A 120 9.64 -0.52 12.96
CA GLY A 120 9.04 -1.75 12.44
C GLY A 120 7.54 -1.67 12.21
N GLY A 121 7.00 -0.49 11.91
CA GLY A 121 5.56 -0.32 11.68
C GLY A 121 5.14 1.13 11.51
N TRP A 122 3.91 1.42 11.88
CA TRP A 122 3.32 2.75 11.81
C TRP A 122 3.52 3.51 13.14
N ILE A 123 3.97 4.74 13.08
CA ILE A 123 4.17 5.64 14.23
C ILE A 123 3.29 6.87 14.10
N PHE A 124 2.99 7.49 15.22
CA PHE A 124 2.38 8.82 15.28
C PHE A 124 3.49 9.88 15.16
N ASP A 125 3.19 11.00 14.52
CA ASP A 125 4.10 12.16 14.48
C ASP A 125 4.21 12.78 15.88
N GLU A 126 3.07 12.95 16.54
CA GLU A 126 2.96 13.26 17.99
C GLU A 126 2.19 12.13 18.67
N PRO A 127 2.54 11.76 19.92
CA PRO A 127 1.83 10.70 20.64
C PRO A 127 0.33 10.97 20.72
N GLU A 128 -0.47 9.95 20.43
CA GLU A 128 -1.93 9.98 20.50
C GLU A 128 -2.43 8.95 21.52
N LEU A 129 -3.31 9.33 22.45
CA LEU A 129 -3.79 8.48 23.55
C LEU A 129 -2.61 7.84 24.33
N ASP A 130 -1.55 8.60 24.57
CA ASP A 130 -0.28 8.14 25.19
C ASP A 130 0.44 7.03 24.40
N CYS A 131 0.09 6.82 23.13
CA CYS A 131 0.73 5.88 22.23
C CYS A 131 1.67 6.60 21.26
N ALA A 132 2.92 6.15 21.14
CA ALA A 132 3.88 6.63 20.15
C ALA A 132 3.77 5.86 18.83
N SER A 133 3.10 4.70 18.80
CA SER A 133 2.95 3.86 17.62
C SER A 133 1.58 3.20 17.54
N LEU A 134 1.21 2.84 16.33
CA LEU A 134 -0.03 2.09 16.08
C LEU A 134 -0.04 0.74 16.80
N ALA A 135 1.12 0.11 16.99
CA ALA A 135 1.23 -1.13 17.75
C ALA A 135 0.81 -0.93 19.21
N GLN A 136 1.17 0.20 19.84
CA GLN A 136 0.72 0.55 21.18
C GLN A 136 -0.79 0.82 21.23
N LEU A 137 -1.35 1.47 20.19
CA LEU A 137 -2.80 1.67 20.08
C LEU A 137 -3.56 0.34 20.00
N TYR A 138 -3.04 -0.65 19.27
CA TYR A 138 -3.62 -2.00 19.22
C TYR A 138 -3.55 -2.71 20.58
N GLN A 139 -2.46 -2.52 21.34
CA GLN A 139 -2.35 -3.04 22.71
C GLN A 139 -3.30 -2.33 23.68
N LEU A 140 -3.53 -1.03 23.52
CA LEU A 140 -4.51 -0.27 24.29
C LEU A 140 -5.93 -0.80 24.03
N ALA A 141 -6.28 -1.02 22.76
CA ALA A 141 -7.58 -1.54 22.36
C ALA A 141 -7.83 -2.98 22.83
N GLN A 142 -6.80 -3.81 22.78
CA GLN A 142 -6.85 -5.22 23.17
C GLN A 142 -5.53 -5.64 23.81
N PRO A 143 -5.45 -5.61 25.15
CA PRO A 143 -4.26 -6.07 25.87
C PRO A 143 -3.85 -7.48 25.48
N GLY A 144 -2.57 -7.67 25.16
CA GLY A 144 -2.05 -8.95 24.68
C GLY A 144 -2.24 -9.23 23.16
N TYR A 145 -2.67 -8.24 22.38
CA TYR A 145 -2.77 -8.37 20.93
C TYR A 145 -1.40 -8.73 20.31
N SER A 146 -1.35 -9.86 19.60
CA SER A 146 -0.12 -10.38 18.97
C SER A 146 -0.16 -10.33 17.44
N GLY A 147 -1.24 -9.80 16.86
CA GLY A 147 -1.39 -9.63 15.43
C GLY A 147 -0.60 -8.44 14.87
N ARG A 148 -0.74 -8.20 13.58
CA ARG A 148 -0.12 -7.06 12.90
C ARG A 148 -0.92 -5.78 13.16
N ALA A 149 -0.26 -4.73 13.61
CA ALA A 149 -0.85 -3.38 13.66
C ALA A 149 -0.84 -2.77 12.24
N THR A 150 -2.00 -2.77 11.60
CA THR A 150 -2.19 -2.34 10.20
C THR A 150 -3.11 -1.15 10.08
N VAL A 151 -3.04 -0.44 8.97
CA VAL A 151 -3.97 0.61 8.56
C VAL A 151 -4.83 0.14 7.39
N PRO A 152 -6.10 0.61 7.30
CA PRO A 152 -6.78 1.56 8.17
C PRO A 152 -7.17 0.95 9.52
N VAL A 153 -7.44 1.81 10.50
CA VAL A 153 -8.11 1.45 11.74
C VAL A 153 -9.33 2.34 11.90
N LEU A 154 -10.49 1.74 12.12
CA LEU A 154 -11.69 2.43 12.56
C LEU A 154 -11.78 2.32 14.08
N TRP A 155 -11.59 3.44 14.76
CA TRP A 155 -11.53 3.57 16.21
C TRP A 155 -12.82 4.13 16.78
N ASP A 156 -13.29 3.61 17.89
CA ASP A 156 -14.38 4.17 18.68
C ASP A 156 -13.82 4.97 19.89
N LYS A 157 -13.95 6.28 19.85
CA LYS A 157 -13.48 7.19 20.91
C LYS A 157 -14.28 7.05 22.21
N GLN A 158 -15.48 6.52 22.15
CA GLN A 158 -16.33 6.34 23.34
C GLN A 158 -15.88 5.14 24.17
N THR A 159 -15.50 4.05 23.52
CA THR A 159 -15.09 2.81 24.20
C THR A 159 -13.58 2.62 24.22
N ASN A 160 -12.82 3.52 23.59
CA ASN A 160 -11.37 3.42 23.39
C ASN A 160 -10.93 2.07 22.85
N THR A 161 -11.58 1.62 21.75
CA THR A 161 -11.29 0.34 21.12
C THR A 161 -11.29 0.42 19.61
N ILE A 162 -10.70 -0.57 18.96
CA ILE A 162 -10.77 -0.76 17.51
C ILE A 162 -12.07 -1.45 17.15
N VAL A 163 -12.90 -0.78 16.35
CA VAL A 163 -14.10 -1.39 15.77
C VAL A 163 -13.71 -2.36 14.68
N ASN A 164 -12.90 -1.88 13.70
CA ASN A 164 -12.57 -2.68 12.52
C ASN A 164 -11.22 -2.23 11.94
N ASN A 165 -10.46 -3.18 11.36
CA ASN A 165 -9.23 -2.91 10.62
C ASN A 165 -9.21 -3.56 9.22
N GLU A 166 -10.38 -3.93 8.69
CA GLU A 166 -10.55 -4.44 7.32
C GLU A 166 -11.15 -3.36 6.41
N SER A 167 -10.33 -2.83 5.53
CA SER A 167 -10.75 -1.73 4.65
C SER A 167 -12.00 -2.04 3.82
N ALA A 168 -12.15 -3.29 3.39
CA ALA A 168 -13.29 -3.73 2.59
C ALA A 168 -14.63 -3.62 3.32
N GLU A 169 -14.63 -3.79 4.65
CA GLU A 169 -15.80 -3.66 5.51
C GLU A 169 -16.01 -2.20 5.95
N ILE A 170 -14.90 -1.52 6.29
CA ILE A 170 -14.98 -0.11 6.69
C ILE A 170 -15.64 0.73 5.59
N ILE A 171 -15.26 0.54 4.32
CA ILE A 171 -15.87 1.32 3.22
C ILE A 171 -17.35 1.02 3.01
N VAL A 172 -17.82 -0.18 3.33
CA VAL A 172 -19.26 -0.52 3.31
C VAL A 172 -19.97 0.23 4.43
N MET A 173 -19.45 0.20 5.66
CA MET A 173 -20.00 0.94 6.79
C MET A 173 -20.05 2.44 6.53
N LEU A 174 -18.98 3.04 5.98
CA LEU A 174 -18.95 4.46 5.61
C LEU A 174 -19.98 4.81 4.52
N ASN A 175 -20.24 3.89 3.60
CA ASN A 175 -21.21 4.10 2.52
C ASN A 175 -22.67 4.08 3.02
N SER A 176 -23.00 3.16 3.93
CA SER A 176 -24.41 2.88 4.30
C SER A 176 -24.82 3.44 5.66
N GLU A 177 -23.97 3.27 6.69
CA GLU A 177 -24.39 3.50 8.08
C GLU A 177 -24.39 4.98 8.50
N PHE A 178 -23.66 5.84 7.77
CA PHE A 178 -23.50 7.25 8.09
C PHE A 178 -24.30 8.21 7.21
N ASN A 179 -25.32 7.73 6.49
CA ASN A 179 -26.11 8.57 5.58
C ASN A 179 -26.78 9.77 6.27
N GLU A 180 -27.20 9.64 7.52
CA GLU A 180 -27.79 10.71 8.32
C GLU A 180 -26.79 11.86 8.59
N PHE A 181 -25.49 11.57 8.61
CA PHE A 181 -24.40 12.50 8.91
C PHE A 181 -23.60 12.91 7.66
N ALA A 182 -23.98 12.42 6.48
CA ALA A 182 -23.26 12.64 5.25
C ALA A 182 -23.74 13.93 4.55
N ASN A 183 -22.79 14.74 4.05
CA ASN A 183 -23.12 15.88 3.19
C ASN A 183 -23.65 15.42 1.82
N ASN A 184 -23.29 14.21 1.38
CA ASN A 184 -23.72 13.60 0.13
C ASN A 184 -24.47 12.26 0.38
N PRO A 185 -25.64 12.27 1.05
CA PRO A 185 -26.34 11.04 1.46
C PRO A 185 -26.88 10.22 0.29
N THR A 186 -27.09 10.84 -0.87
CA THR A 186 -27.62 10.20 -2.07
C THR A 186 -26.56 9.37 -2.83
N ILE A 187 -25.27 9.60 -2.57
CA ILE A 187 -24.22 8.77 -3.13
C ILE A 187 -24.27 7.39 -2.49
N ASN A 188 -24.60 6.38 -3.29
CA ASN A 188 -24.57 4.98 -2.87
C ASN A 188 -23.59 4.20 -3.76
N LEU A 189 -22.45 3.83 -3.18
CA LEU A 189 -21.37 3.11 -3.87
C LEU A 189 -21.57 1.59 -3.86
N TYR A 190 -22.64 1.09 -3.21
CA TYR A 190 -22.94 -0.33 -3.10
C TYR A 190 -24.46 -0.58 -3.20
N PRO A 191 -25.10 -0.15 -4.33
CA PRO A 191 -26.53 -0.31 -4.53
C PRO A 191 -26.91 -1.79 -4.69
N GLU A 192 -28.03 -2.19 -4.11
CA GLU A 192 -28.48 -3.59 -4.04
C GLU A 192 -28.59 -4.24 -5.43
N GLU A 193 -29.07 -3.48 -6.42
CA GLU A 193 -29.24 -3.96 -7.80
C GLU A 193 -27.94 -4.26 -8.53
N LEU A 194 -26.79 -3.72 -8.06
CA LEU A 194 -25.47 -3.98 -8.62
C LEU A 194 -24.58 -4.84 -7.73
N LYS A 195 -25.07 -5.28 -6.58
CA LYS A 195 -24.30 -5.96 -5.54
C LYS A 195 -23.56 -7.19 -6.05
N GLU A 196 -24.24 -8.08 -6.76
CA GLU A 196 -23.61 -9.28 -7.32
C GLU A 196 -22.48 -8.94 -8.29
N LYS A 197 -22.68 -7.92 -9.13
CA LYS A 197 -21.67 -7.46 -10.09
C LYS A 197 -20.48 -6.80 -9.39
N ILE A 198 -20.75 -6.00 -8.36
CA ILE A 198 -19.71 -5.36 -7.53
C ILE A 198 -18.88 -6.43 -6.82
N ASP A 199 -19.52 -7.43 -6.23
CA ASP A 199 -18.83 -8.48 -5.48
C ASP A 199 -17.99 -9.38 -6.41
N SER A 200 -18.51 -9.71 -7.60
CA SER A 200 -17.75 -10.42 -8.62
C SER A 200 -16.49 -9.67 -9.05
N TRP A 201 -16.59 -8.35 -9.31
CA TRP A 201 -15.42 -7.53 -9.61
C TRP A 201 -14.47 -7.44 -8.42
N ASN A 202 -15.00 -7.27 -7.21
CA ASN A 202 -14.20 -7.18 -5.99
C ASN A 202 -13.36 -8.41 -5.75
N GLU A 203 -13.91 -9.62 -5.94
CA GLU A 203 -13.19 -10.88 -5.80
C GLU A 203 -12.06 -10.99 -6.82
N LYS A 204 -12.36 -10.78 -8.11
CA LYS A 204 -11.38 -10.81 -9.19
C LYS A 204 -10.24 -9.81 -8.96
N ILE A 205 -10.58 -8.53 -8.71
CA ILE A 205 -9.62 -7.45 -8.52
C ILE A 205 -8.79 -7.68 -7.26
N TYR A 206 -9.39 -8.18 -6.18
CA TYR A 206 -8.66 -8.41 -4.93
C TYR A 206 -7.48 -9.35 -5.15
N HIS A 207 -7.72 -10.50 -5.76
CA HIS A 207 -6.70 -11.52 -5.96
C HIS A 207 -5.64 -11.11 -6.98
N SER A 208 -6.09 -10.71 -8.18
CA SER A 208 -5.21 -10.54 -9.34
C SER A 208 -4.60 -9.14 -9.48
N VAL A 209 -5.24 -8.09 -8.92
CA VAL A 209 -4.78 -6.71 -9.03
C VAL A 209 -4.35 -6.14 -7.69
N ASN A 210 -5.29 -5.97 -6.71
CA ASN A 210 -4.95 -5.29 -5.46
C ASN A 210 -3.89 -6.05 -4.64
N ASN A 211 -4.03 -7.36 -4.55
CA ASN A 211 -3.03 -8.25 -3.95
C ASN A 211 -2.01 -8.74 -4.98
N GLY A 212 -2.39 -8.77 -6.26
CA GLY A 212 -1.56 -9.22 -7.37
C GLY A 212 -0.25 -8.45 -7.50
N VAL A 213 -0.27 -7.12 -7.37
CA VAL A 213 0.95 -6.30 -7.37
C VAL A 213 1.91 -6.68 -6.24
N TYR A 214 1.38 -7.03 -5.05
CA TYR A 214 2.19 -7.52 -3.93
C TYR A 214 2.69 -8.95 -4.17
N ARG A 215 1.88 -9.81 -4.81
CA ARG A 215 2.31 -11.15 -5.23
C ARG A 215 3.48 -11.08 -6.22
N CYS A 216 3.49 -10.10 -7.12
CA CYS A 216 4.63 -9.83 -8.00
C CYS A 216 5.85 -9.33 -7.20
N GLY A 217 5.68 -8.27 -6.39
CA GLY A 217 6.77 -7.59 -5.69
C GLY A 217 7.43 -8.45 -4.62
N PHE A 218 6.66 -9.30 -3.95
CA PHE A 218 7.10 -10.15 -2.86
C PHE A 218 7.33 -11.61 -3.28
N ALA A 219 7.22 -11.95 -4.56
CA ALA A 219 7.56 -13.26 -5.07
C ALA A 219 8.99 -13.65 -4.70
N GLN A 220 9.18 -14.85 -4.16
CA GLN A 220 10.49 -15.36 -3.75
C GLN A 220 11.03 -16.44 -4.70
N THR A 221 10.28 -16.77 -5.76
CA THR A 221 10.69 -17.62 -6.87
C THR A 221 10.27 -17.00 -8.21
N GLN A 222 11.02 -17.34 -9.27
CA GLN A 222 10.66 -16.89 -10.63
C GLN A 222 9.29 -17.43 -11.05
N GLN A 223 8.97 -18.66 -10.67
CA GLN A 223 7.68 -19.29 -10.99
C GLN A 223 6.51 -18.53 -10.34
N ALA A 224 6.62 -18.18 -9.05
CA ALA A 224 5.61 -17.41 -8.35
C ALA A 224 5.42 -16.01 -8.97
N TYR A 225 6.53 -15.35 -9.36
CA TYR A 225 6.45 -14.07 -10.06
C TYR A 225 5.77 -14.19 -11.42
N ASN A 226 6.14 -15.19 -12.24
CA ASN A 226 5.56 -15.38 -13.56
C ASN A 226 4.05 -15.61 -13.49
N LEU A 227 3.59 -16.44 -12.54
CA LEU A 227 2.15 -16.66 -12.33
C LEU A 227 1.44 -15.37 -11.94
N ALA A 228 1.97 -14.65 -10.95
CA ALA A 228 1.36 -13.41 -10.46
C ALA A 228 1.29 -12.32 -11.53
N ILE A 229 2.35 -12.15 -12.34
CA ILE A 229 2.39 -11.13 -13.38
C ILE A 229 1.47 -11.46 -14.55
N ASP A 230 1.30 -12.74 -14.89
CA ASP A 230 0.37 -13.20 -15.92
C ASP A 230 -1.08 -12.93 -15.51
N GLU A 231 -1.48 -13.33 -14.30
CA GLU A 231 -2.81 -13.07 -13.75
C GLU A 231 -3.11 -11.56 -13.64
N LEU A 232 -2.14 -10.76 -13.18
CA LEU A 232 -2.29 -9.32 -13.07
C LEU A 232 -2.62 -8.68 -14.41
N PHE A 233 -1.80 -8.94 -15.42
CA PHE A 233 -1.98 -8.29 -16.74
C PHE A 233 -3.17 -8.86 -17.51
N THR A 234 -3.49 -10.14 -17.38
CA THR A 234 -4.75 -10.71 -17.91
C THR A 234 -5.96 -9.96 -17.35
N THR A 235 -6.01 -9.73 -16.04
CA THR A 235 -7.12 -8.99 -15.43
C THR A 235 -7.13 -7.51 -15.83
N LEU A 236 -5.98 -6.85 -15.93
CA LEU A 236 -5.92 -5.46 -16.42
C LEU A 236 -6.42 -5.34 -17.87
N ASP A 237 -6.11 -6.30 -18.73
CA ASP A 237 -6.61 -6.34 -20.12
C ASP A 237 -8.12 -6.61 -20.18
N GLU A 238 -8.68 -7.45 -19.29
CA GLU A 238 -10.12 -7.66 -19.16
C GLU A 238 -10.83 -6.38 -18.68
N ILE A 239 -10.25 -5.65 -17.73
CA ILE A 239 -10.77 -4.37 -17.23
C ILE A 239 -10.71 -3.33 -18.37
N GLU A 240 -9.61 -3.24 -19.10
CA GLU A 240 -9.46 -2.36 -20.27
C GLU A 240 -10.59 -2.57 -21.27
N ALA A 241 -10.89 -3.84 -21.62
CA ALA A 241 -11.96 -4.20 -22.52
C ALA A 241 -13.35 -3.85 -21.96
N ALA A 242 -13.62 -4.10 -20.68
CA ALA A 242 -14.89 -3.74 -20.04
C ALA A 242 -15.13 -2.23 -20.03
N LEU A 243 -14.06 -1.45 -19.84
CA LEU A 243 -14.11 0.01 -19.83
C LEU A 243 -14.24 0.63 -21.24
N GLU A 244 -14.15 -0.13 -22.31
CA GLU A 244 -14.40 0.37 -23.67
C GLU A 244 -15.84 0.84 -23.86
N THR A 245 -16.80 0.14 -23.22
CA THR A 245 -18.25 0.39 -23.35
C THR A 245 -18.93 0.84 -22.09
N SER A 246 -18.23 0.90 -20.96
CA SER A 246 -18.76 1.28 -19.65
C SER A 246 -17.87 2.33 -19.00
N ARG A 247 -18.48 3.40 -18.43
CA ARG A 247 -17.70 4.44 -17.72
C ARG A 247 -16.97 3.89 -16.52
N TYR A 248 -17.63 3.03 -15.75
CA TYR A 248 -17.12 2.37 -14.54
C TYR A 248 -17.27 0.84 -14.66
N LEU A 249 -16.72 0.09 -13.71
CA LEU A 249 -16.73 -1.39 -13.74
C LEU A 249 -18.14 -1.99 -13.75
N CYS A 250 -19.08 -1.34 -13.09
CA CYS A 250 -20.45 -1.82 -13.01
C CYS A 250 -21.44 -1.11 -13.95
N GLY A 251 -20.97 -0.33 -14.92
CA GLY A 251 -21.77 0.45 -15.86
C GLY A 251 -21.47 1.95 -15.73
N ASN A 252 -22.52 2.76 -15.59
CA ASN A 252 -22.39 4.23 -15.55
C ASN A 252 -22.36 4.81 -14.13
N VAL A 253 -22.40 3.96 -13.11
CA VAL A 253 -22.45 4.36 -11.70
C VAL A 253 -21.13 3.96 -11.03
N LEU A 254 -20.49 4.91 -10.36
CA LEU A 254 -19.31 4.66 -9.53
C LEU A 254 -19.69 3.76 -8.36
N THR A 255 -18.89 2.72 -8.12
CA THR A 255 -19.14 1.72 -7.07
C THR A 255 -17.91 1.46 -6.19
N LEU A 256 -18.08 0.68 -5.12
CA LEU A 256 -16.96 0.23 -4.28
C LEU A 256 -15.92 -0.61 -5.06
N ALA A 257 -16.30 -1.25 -6.16
CA ALA A 257 -15.33 -1.95 -7.02
C ALA A 257 -14.34 -0.97 -7.65
N ASP A 258 -14.84 0.18 -8.11
CA ASP A 258 -14.02 1.24 -8.69
C ASP A 258 -13.09 1.88 -7.65
N VAL A 259 -13.59 2.15 -6.44
CA VAL A 259 -12.78 2.66 -5.33
C VAL A 259 -11.63 1.70 -4.99
N ARG A 260 -11.91 0.39 -4.93
CA ARG A 260 -10.91 -0.64 -4.65
C ARG A 260 -9.85 -0.75 -5.74
N LEU A 261 -10.25 -0.65 -7.01
CA LEU A 261 -9.34 -0.69 -8.14
C LEU A 261 -8.48 0.57 -8.19
N PHE A 262 -9.10 1.75 -8.08
CA PHE A 262 -8.45 3.05 -8.19
C PHE A 262 -7.21 3.17 -7.30
N THR A 263 -7.29 2.75 -6.04
CA THR A 263 -6.17 2.90 -5.11
C THR A 263 -4.91 2.14 -5.53
N THR A 264 -5.07 1.03 -6.25
CA THR A 264 -3.96 0.27 -6.84
C THR A 264 -3.46 0.94 -8.12
N LEU A 265 -4.36 1.34 -9.02
CA LEU A 265 -3.98 2.01 -10.28
C LEU A 265 -3.23 3.32 -10.03
N PHE A 266 -3.66 4.12 -9.04
CA PHE A 266 -3.01 5.37 -8.65
C PHE A 266 -1.53 5.18 -8.26
N ARG A 267 -1.20 4.03 -7.65
CA ARG A 267 0.16 3.68 -7.23
C ARG A 267 0.95 2.91 -8.28
N PHE A 268 0.29 2.47 -9.35
CA PHE A 268 0.86 1.48 -10.25
C PHE A 268 2.13 1.98 -10.94
N ASP A 269 2.02 3.08 -11.66
CA ASP A 269 3.15 3.63 -12.43
C ASP A 269 4.23 4.24 -11.53
N VAL A 270 3.83 4.71 -10.33
CA VAL A 270 4.73 5.37 -9.37
C VAL A 270 5.57 4.35 -8.58
N ALA A 271 4.97 3.25 -8.16
CA ALA A 271 5.63 2.27 -7.29
C ALA A 271 5.66 0.87 -7.89
N TYR A 272 4.50 0.28 -8.21
CA TYR A 272 4.44 -1.14 -8.54
C TYR A 272 5.14 -1.49 -9.84
N TYR A 273 5.09 -0.61 -10.84
CA TYR A 273 5.81 -0.77 -12.10
C TYR A 273 7.32 -0.93 -11.87
N GLY A 274 7.91 -0.09 -11.03
CA GLY A 274 9.34 -0.12 -10.73
C GLY A 274 9.70 -1.17 -9.68
N ILE A 275 9.37 -0.90 -8.43
CA ILE A 275 9.88 -1.66 -7.27
C ILE A 275 9.29 -3.10 -7.21
N PHE A 276 8.03 -3.29 -7.64
CA PHE A 276 7.39 -4.60 -7.66
C PHE A 276 7.52 -5.32 -9.00
N LYS A 277 8.18 -4.70 -10.00
CA LYS A 277 8.41 -5.26 -11.34
C LYS A 277 7.12 -5.59 -12.11
N CYS A 278 6.01 -4.85 -11.84
CA CYS A 278 4.77 -4.96 -12.60
C CYS A 278 4.88 -4.19 -13.93
N ASN A 279 5.89 -4.50 -14.76
CA ASN A 279 6.42 -3.59 -15.77
C ASN A 279 6.19 -4.03 -17.22
N ARG A 280 5.14 -4.81 -17.50
CA ARG A 280 4.76 -5.13 -18.88
C ARG A 280 4.17 -3.93 -19.62
N ARG A 281 3.32 -3.15 -18.91
CA ARG A 281 2.68 -1.95 -19.43
C ARG A 281 2.33 -1.00 -18.29
N ARG A 282 2.46 0.32 -18.49
CA ARG A 282 2.03 1.33 -17.52
C ARG A 282 0.52 1.56 -17.63
N ILE A 283 -0.12 1.98 -16.55
CA ILE A 283 -1.56 2.31 -16.58
C ILE A 283 -1.82 3.47 -17.56
N GLN A 284 -0.96 4.47 -17.58
CA GLN A 284 -1.10 5.60 -18.52
C GLN A 284 -1.06 5.21 -20.00
N ASP A 285 -0.51 4.03 -20.35
CA ASP A 285 -0.41 3.54 -21.72
C ASP A 285 -1.65 2.73 -22.16
N TYR A 286 -2.59 2.48 -21.25
CA TYR A 286 -3.89 1.90 -21.56
C TYR A 286 -4.89 2.99 -21.91
N PRO A 287 -5.56 2.94 -23.07
CA PRO A 287 -6.52 3.96 -23.47
C PRO A 287 -7.65 4.17 -22.47
N ASN A 288 -8.35 3.11 -22.08
CA ASN A 288 -9.50 3.17 -21.20
C ASN A 288 -9.12 3.23 -19.72
N LEU A 289 -8.19 2.38 -19.26
CA LEU A 289 -7.73 2.40 -17.87
C LEU A 289 -7.04 3.73 -17.50
N GLY A 290 -6.25 4.29 -18.42
CA GLY A 290 -5.62 5.60 -18.21
C GLY A 290 -6.65 6.73 -18.13
N ALA A 291 -7.70 6.71 -18.95
CA ALA A 291 -8.81 7.65 -18.92
C ALA A 291 -9.67 7.46 -17.65
N TYR A 292 -9.97 6.21 -17.29
CA TYR A 292 -10.69 5.84 -16.08
C TYR A 292 -9.97 6.29 -14.79
N LEU A 293 -8.65 6.12 -14.74
CA LEU A 293 -7.87 6.61 -13.60
C LEU A 293 -7.98 8.14 -13.46
N ARG A 294 -7.96 8.89 -14.58
CA ARG A 294 -8.15 10.34 -14.56
C ARG A 294 -9.56 10.74 -14.15
N ASP A 295 -10.59 10.05 -14.66
CA ASP A 295 -12.00 10.31 -14.32
C ASP A 295 -12.20 10.22 -12.80
N ILE A 296 -11.76 9.13 -12.17
CA ILE A 296 -11.93 8.96 -10.72
C ILE A 296 -11.06 9.95 -9.93
N TYR A 297 -9.82 10.21 -10.37
CA TYR A 297 -8.95 11.18 -9.71
C TYR A 297 -9.55 12.59 -9.68
N GLN A 298 -10.29 12.97 -10.73
CA GLN A 298 -10.91 14.28 -10.88
C GLN A 298 -12.28 14.40 -10.22
N LEU A 299 -12.80 13.33 -9.62
CA LEU A 299 -14.04 13.43 -8.82
C LEU A 299 -13.82 14.34 -7.61
N PRO A 300 -14.84 15.12 -7.21
CA PRO A 300 -14.74 16.03 -6.07
C PRO A 300 -14.20 15.36 -4.80
N GLY A 301 -13.15 15.92 -4.22
CA GLY A 301 -12.51 15.44 -2.98
C GLY A 301 -11.59 14.23 -3.14
N VAL A 302 -11.58 13.52 -4.29
CA VAL A 302 -10.72 12.34 -4.47
C VAL A 302 -9.25 12.73 -4.61
N ALA A 303 -8.93 13.76 -5.38
CA ALA A 303 -7.55 14.23 -5.54
C ALA A 303 -6.91 14.62 -4.20
N ASP A 304 -7.68 15.18 -3.26
CA ASP A 304 -7.20 15.60 -1.94
C ASP A 304 -6.80 14.40 -1.05
N THR A 305 -7.29 13.20 -1.37
CA THR A 305 -6.90 11.96 -0.70
C THR A 305 -5.62 11.33 -1.26
N CYS A 306 -5.10 11.86 -2.36
CA CYS A 306 -4.00 11.30 -3.15
C CYS A 306 -2.66 11.94 -2.79
N ASN A 307 -1.75 11.20 -2.17
CA ASN A 307 -0.43 11.70 -1.78
C ASN A 307 0.69 10.89 -2.44
N LEU A 308 1.21 11.38 -3.58
CA LEU A 308 2.27 10.72 -4.35
C LEU A 308 3.61 10.70 -3.61
N GLU A 309 3.90 11.77 -2.87
CA GLU A 309 5.16 11.86 -2.11
C GLU A 309 5.22 10.79 -1.02
N SER A 310 4.17 10.65 -0.22
CA SER A 310 4.09 9.58 0.77
C SER A 310 4.19 8.19 0.15
N VAL A 311 3.61 7.98 -1.05
CA VAL A 311 3.75 6.71 -1.77
C VAL A 311 5.20 6.44 -2.12
N LYS A 312 5.92 7.40 -2.73
CA LYS A 312 7.34 7.23 -3.10
C LYS A 312 8.22 7.01 -1.87
N GLN A 313 8.06 7.83 -0.84
CA GLN A 313 8.84 7.74 0.39
C GLN A 313 8.68 6.37 1.07
N ASP A 314 7.47 5.85 1.16
CA ASP A 314 7.24 4.56 1.80
C ASP A 314 7.75 3.38 0.96
N TYR A 315 7.33 3.29 -0.31
CA TYR A 315 7.68 2.13 -1.14
C TYR A 315 9.17 2.05 -1.45
N TYR A 316 9.82 3.17 -1.70
CA TYR A 316 11.26 3.18 -2.01
C TYR A 316 12.15 3.41 -0.78
N GLY A 317 11.69 4.11 0.24
CA GLY A 317 12.46 4.39 1.45
C GLY A 317 12.37 3.29 2.51
N ASN A 318 11.19 2.66 2.70
CA ASN A 318 10.95 1.74 3.81
C ASN A 318 10.97 0.25 3.43
N LEU A 319 10.84 -0.12 2.14
CA LEU A 319 10.90 -1.52 1.71
C LEU A 319 12.35 -1.94 1.45
N PHE A 320 13.20 -1.88 2.47
CA PHE A 320 14.63 -2.18 2.41
C PHE A 320 14.98 -3.45 1.62
N PRO A 321 14.31 -4.61 1.78
CA PRO A 321 14.67 -5.82 1.03
C PRO A 321 14.53 -5.69 -0.49
N LEU A 322 13.69 -4.76 -0.97
CA LEU A 322 13.45 -4.52 -2.39
C LEU A 322 14.28 -3.36 -2.93
N ASN A 323 14.58 -2.37 -2.09
CA ASN A 323 15.38 -1.18 -2.43
C ASN A 323 16.43 -0.88 -1.35
N PRO A 324 17.47 -1.72 -1.23
CA PRO A 324 18.44 -1.61 -0.13
C PRO A 324 19.26 -0.32 -0.16
N GLY A 325 19.35 0.34 -1.31
CA GLY A 325 20.02 1.64 -1.44
C GLY A 325 19.18 2.82 -0.97
N GLY A 326 17.87 2.64 -0.72
CA GLY A 326 16.95 3.68 -0.27
C GLY A 326 16.75 4.85 -1.27
N ILE A 327 17.16 4.68 -2.54
CA ILE A 327 17.07 5.73 -3.56
C ILE A 327 15.61 5.87 -4.01
N ILE A 328 15.06 7.08 -3.88
CA ILE A 328 13.71 7.41 -4.28
C ILE A 328 13.72 8.01 -5.69
N PRO A 329 12.99 7.43 -6.66
CA PRO A 329 13.00 7.92 -8.04
C PRO A 329 12.30 9.29 -8.15
N SER A 330 12.81 10.17 -9.02
CA SER A 330 12.18 11.47 -9.32
C SER A 330 10.87 11.33 -10.10
N GLY A 331 10.78 10.38 -11.03
CA GLY A 331 9.59 10.07 -11.83
C GLY A 331 8.64 9.03 -11.22
N PRO A 332 7.59 8.65 -11.96
CA PRO A 332 7.15 9.27 -13.21
C PRO A 332 6.49 10.63 -13.00
N ASP A 333 6.36 11.43 -14.07
CA ASP A 333 5.48 12.61 -14.08
C ASP A 333 4.01 12.15 -14.09
N MET A 334 3.27 12.51 -13.05
CA MET A 334 1.86 12.16 -12.88
C MET A 334 0.92 13.33 -13.22
N SER A 335 1.42 14.41 -13.80
CA SER A 335 0.62 15.58 -14.21
C SER A 335 -0.47 15.22 -15.22
N TYR A 336 -0.34 14.06 -15.91
CA TYR A 336 -1.36 13.55 -16.81
C TYR A 336 -2.71 13.24 -16.11
N LEU A 337 -2.72 13.07 -14.78
CA LEU A 337 -3.95 12.88 -14.02
C LEU A 337 -4.89 14.08 -14.09
N LEU A 338 -4.36 15.27 -14.42
CA LEU A 338 -5.12 16.50 -14.59
C LEU A 338 -5.62 16.73 -16.03
N LYS A 339 -5.21 15.87 -16.98
CA LYS A 339 -5.70 15.97 -18.37
C LYS A 339 -7.15 15.46 -18.46
N SER A 340 -7.89 15.98 -19.45
CA SER A 340 -9.26 15.51 -19.73
C SER A 340 -9.30 14.00 -19.99
N HIS A 341 -10.40 13.36 -19.65
CA HIS A 341 -10.56 11.90 -19.71
C HIS A 341 -11.62 11.43 -20.71
N ASP A 342 -12.55 12.29 -21.16
CA ASP A 342 -13.67 12.05 -22.09
C ASP A 342 -14.61 10.86 -21.72
N ARG A 343 -14.51 10.34 -20.47
CA ARG A 343 -15.32 9.20 -19.99
C ARG A 343 -16.81 9.54 -19.80
N ASP A 344 -17.14 10.81 -19.63
CA ASP A 344 -18.52 11.34 -19.55
C ASP A 344 -19.32 11.17 -20.86
N ARG A 345 -18.65 10.79 -21.97
CA ARG A 345 -19.32 10.46 -23.24
C ARG A 345 -19.80 9.01 -23.29
N ILE A 346 -19.36 8.19 -22.33
CA ILE A 346 -19.73 6.77 -22.24
C ILE A 346 -20.84 6.67 -21.19
N GLY A 347 -22.10 6.51 -21.63
CA GLY A 347 -23.24 6.38 -20.71
C GLY A 347 -24.48 6.97 -21.23
#